data_f63b91af27d0e70553faad2a8d352ef4
#
_entry.id   f63b91af27d0e70553faad2a8d352ef4
#
_cell.length_a   1.000
_cell.length_b   1.000
_cell.length_c   1.000
_cell.angle_alpha   90.00
_cell.angle_beta   90.00
_cell.angle_gamma   90.00
#
_symmetry.space_group_name_H-M   'P 1'
#
loop_
_entity.id
_entity.type
_entity.pdbx_description
1 polymer ?
#
loop_
_entity_poly.entity_id
_entity_poly.type
_entity_poly.pdbx_seq_one_letter_code
_entity_poly.pdbx_strand_id
1 'polypeptide(L)'
;MATNSDEKNARPDDRPQNLSRRDLLKGAGIVGAAAVSSTTAPQVIAQESPQFYQANSPIALEALEALTAEEAETLESICDCLIPSDENGPGAKEARAVHYIDRSLASNNKDARHNYMVSLAAINDYSRKTRGAPFYQLIRDHQDSILLGVQANKVPGCAPSGSAFFNMLRNHTIDGTFCDPYYGGNQNFVGWDMIRYPGIRLSASETDVAQGAELEPNHQSAYDNETYTKMANNMRMSNRGGRDNA
;
A
#
# COMPACT_ATOMS: atom_id res chain seq x y z
N MET A 1 -53.04 14.99 48.97
CA MET A 1 -53.43 14.39 47.71
C MET A 1 -52.69 15.17 46.62
N ALA A 2 -51.60 14.70 46.23
CA ALA A 2 -50.66 15.39 45.34
C ALA A 2 -50.63 14.70 43.97
N THR A 3 -50.92 15.46 42.94
CA THR A 3 -50.69 15.03 41.53
C THR A 3 -49.39 15.64 41.05
N ASN A 4 -48.45 14.80 40.74
CA ASN A 4 -47.19 15.22 40.21
C ASN A 4 -47.18 14.97 38.69
N SER A 5 -47.01 16.03 37.95
CA SER A 5 -46.88 16.01 36.47
C SER A 5 -45.37 16.08 36.14
N ASP A 6 -44.80 14.97 35.71
CA ASP A 6 -43.43 14.94 35.20
C ASP A 6 -43.42 15.28 33.71
N GLU A 7 -42.90 16.43 33.41
CA GLU A 7 -42.67 16.97 32.08
C GLU A 7 -41.34 16.38 31.53
N LYS A 8 -41.45 15.56 30.47
CA LYS A 8 -40.35 14.96 29.76
C LYS A 8 -39.64 16.00 28.88
N ASN A 9 -38.49 16.42 29.30
CA ASN A 9 -37.57 17.23 28.50
C ASN A 9 -36.70 16.30 27.62
N ALA A 10 -37.04 16.18 26.35
CA ALA A 10 -36.27 15.45 25.36
C ALA A 10 -35.15 16.35 24.80
N ARG A 11 -33.90 15.93 24.98
CA ARG A 11 -32.73 16.57 24.34
C ARG A 11 -32.66 16.17 22.88
N PRO A 12 -32.24 17.06 21.96
CA PRO A 12 -32.01 16.69 20.56
C PRO A 12 -30.80 15.80 20.43
N ASP A 13 -30.95 14.79 19.59
CA ASP A 13 -29.99 13.74 19.24
C ASP A 13 -28.88 14.34 18.34
N ASP A 14 -27.69 14.62 18.92
CA ASP A 14 -26.48 15.04 18.21
C ASP A 14 -25.75 13.80 17.71
N ARG A 15 -26.26 13.17 16.65
CA ARG A 15 -25.50 12.20 15.88
C ARG A 15 -24.86 12.93 14.71
N PRO A 16 -23.53 12.78 14.49
CA PRO A 16 -22.89 13.32 13.30
C PRO A 16 -23.46 12.62 12.06
N GLN A 17 -24.04 13.41 11.14
CA GLN A 17 -24.55 12.92 9.88
C GLN A 17 -23.36 12.45 9.02
N ASN A 18 -23.32 11.16 8.74
CA ASN A 18 -22.41 10.58 7.76
C ASN A 18 -22.70 11.18 6.39
N LEU A 19 -21.89 12.15 5.98
CA LEU A 19 -21.91 12.70 4.63
C LEU A 19 -21.57 11.59 3.63
N SER A 20 -22.53 11.21 2.82
CA SER A 20 -22.35 10.24 1.75
C SER A 20 -21.33 10.77 0.72
N ARG A 21 -20.43 9.91 0.25
CA ARG A 21 -19.46 10.22 -0.84
C ARG A 21 -20.13 10.83 -2.08
N ARG A 22 -21.43 10.62 -2.26
CA ARG A 22 -22.22 11.16 -3.35
C ARG A 22 -22.54 12.65 -3.17
N ASP A 23 -22.56 13.15 -1.94
CA ASP A 23 -22.86 14.56 -1.65
C ASP A 23 -21.61 15.45 -1.79
N LEU A 24 -20.42 14.87 -1.61
CA LEU A 24 -19.12 15.52 -1.89
C LEU A 24 -18.91 15.81 -3.39
N LEU A 25 -19.43 14.95 -4.26
CA LEU A 25 -19.29 15.09 -5.72
C LEU A 25 -20.26 16.12 -6.32
N LYS A 26 -21.32 16.48 -5.63
CA LYS A 26 -22.29 17.49 -6.10
C LYS A 26 -21.85 18.93 -5.83
N GLY A 27 -20.87 19.14 -4.93
CA GLY A 27 -20.35 20.47 -4.58
C GLY A 27 -19.24 21.01 -5.48
N ALA A 28 -18.68 20.21 -6.40
CA ALA A 28 -17.50 20.55 -7.20
C ALA A 28 -17.79 21.12 -8.61
N GLY A 29 -19.01 21.41 -8.91
CA GLY A 29 -19.39 21.90 -10.24
C GLY A 29 -20.14 23.19 -10.23
N ILE A 30 -19.51 24.35 -10.12
CA ILE A 30 -19.88 25.66 -10.72
C ILE A 30 -18.83 26.71 -10.26
N VAL A 31 -17.79 26.96 -11.03
CA VAL A 31 -17.27 28.32 -11.28
C VAL A 31 -16.74 28.33 -12.72
N GLY A 32 -17.59 28.80 -13.62
CA GLY A 32 -17.24 29.14 -14.99
C GLY A 32 -17.04 30.64 -15.10
N ALA A 33 -16.03 30.98 -15.84
CA ALA A 33 -15.83 32.16 -16.69
C ALA A 33 -16.42 33.53 -16.32
N ALA A 34 -15.52 34.53 -16.14
CA ALA A 34 -15.70 35.88 -16.70
C ALA A 34 -14.37 36.66 -16.73
N ALA A 35 -13.90 36.90 -17.95
CA ALA A 35 -13.55 38.21 -18.54
C ALA A 35 -12.40 39.06 -17.95
N VAL A 36 -11.45 39.25 -18.85
CA VAL A 36 -10.38 40.26 -19.00
C VAL A 36 -10.71 41.66 -18.56
N SER A 37 -9.74 42.30 -17.85
CA SER A 37 -9.29 43.65 -18.17
C SER A 37 -7.96 43.98 -17.45
N SER A 38 -7.07 44.54 -18.24
CA SER A 38 -5.72 45.01 -17.92
C SER A 38 -5.66 46.08 -16.88
N THR A 39 -4.65 46.05 -15.98
CA THR A 39 -3.77 47.21 -15.66
C THR A 39 -2.67 46.80 -14.66
N THR A 40 -1.43 47.16 -15.04
CA THR A 40 -0.22 47.47 -14.23
C THR A 40 0.10 46.64 -13.00
N ALA A 41 1.23 45.95 -13.08
CA ALA A 41 1.92 45.22 -12.04
C ALA A 41 2.54 46.11 -10.95
N PRO A 42 2.63 45.58 -9.71
CA PRO A 42 3.90 45.68 -8.97
C PRO A 42 4.52 44.28 -8.86
N GLN A 43 5.86 44.25 -9.01
CA GLN A 43 6.68 43.04 -8.79
C GLN A 43 6.49 42.54 -7.36
N VAL A 44 5.92 41.37 -7.22
CA VAL A 44 5.94 40.59 -5.99
C VAL A 44 7.06 39.59 -6.15
N ILE A 45 8.02 39.67 -5.26
CA ILE A 45 9.10 38.72 -5.04
C ILE A 45 8.43 37.31 -4.94
N ALA A 46 8.76 36.46 -5.87
CA ALA A 46 8.33 35.07 -5.84
C ALA A 46 8.95 34.39 -4.62
N GLN A 47 8.17 34.20 -3.56
CA GLN A 47 8.46 33.16 -2.58
C GLN A 47 8.28 31.82 -3.32
N GLU A 48 9.35 31.08 -3.46
CA GLU A 48 9.31 29.68 -3.90
C GLU A 48 8.42 28.91 -2.94
N SER A 49 7.21 28.62 -3.40
CA SER A 49 6.34 27.65 -2.73
C SER A 49 7.02 26.29 -2.83
N PRO A 50 7.01 25.46 -1.76
CA PRO A 50 7.50 24.11 -1.85
C PRO A 50 6.73 23.42 -2.98
N GLN A 51 7.48 22.90 -3.95
CA GLN A 51 6.91 22.11 -5.05
C GLN A 51 6.31 20.86 -4.43
N PHE A 52 5.00 20.90 -4.22
CA PHE A 52 4.23 19.68 -4.01
C PHE A 52 4.45 18.81 -5.26
N TYR A 53 5.01 17.65 -5.08
CA TYR A 53 5.12 16.63 -6.10
C TYR A 53 3.77 16.52 -6.81
N GLN A 54 3.71 16.89 -8.08
CA GLN A 54 2.51 16.73 -8.89
C GLN A 54 2.31 15.23 -9.09
N ALA A 55 1.42 14.66 -8.31
CA ALA A 55 0.87 13.32 -8.50
C ALA A 55 -0.05 13.27 -9.73
N ASN A 56 0.48 13.64 -10.90
CA ASN A 56 -0.21 13.60 -12.20
C ASN A 56 0.62 12.90 -13.27
N SER A 57 1.39 11.87 -12.89
CA SER A 57 1.67 10.82 -13.86
C SER A 57 0.42 9.95 -13.92
N PRO A 58 -0.19 9.72 -15.11
CA PRO A 58 -1.18 8.66 -15.20
C PRO A 58 -0.51 7.42 -14.63
N ILE A 59 -1.16 6.77 -13.67
CA ILE A 59 -0.70 5.47 -13.16
C ILE A 59 -0.61 4.62 -14.42
N ALA A 60 0.59 4.46 -14.95
CA ALA A 60 0.83 3.51 -16.02
C ALA A 60 0.34 2.18 -15.43
N LEU A 61 -0.67 1.59 -16.05
CA LEU A 61 -1.13 0.26 -15.68
C LEU A 61 0.06 -0.66 -15.87
N GLU A 62 0.77 -0.90 -14.78
CA GLU A 62 1.95 -1.75 -14.79
C GLU A 62 1.46 -3.18 -14.95
N ALA A 63 1.89 -3.83 -16.03
CA ALA A 63 1.49 -5.19 -16.32
C ALA A 63 2.02 -6.13 -15.23
N LEU A 64 1.19 -7.07 -14.82
CA LEU A 64 1.61 -8.14 -13.91
C LEU A 64 2.62 -9.05 -14.64
N GLU A 65 3.68 -9.46 -13.93
CA GLU A 65 4.77 -10.26 -14.49
C GLU A 65 4.57 -11.76 -14.24
N ALA A 66 3.99 -12.13 -13.11
CA ALA A 66 3.83 -13.51 -12.67
C ALA A 66 2.38 -13.89 -12.36
N LEU A 67 1.57 -12.98 -11.84
CA LEU A 67 0.21 -13.26 -11.38
C LEU A 67 -0.81 -13.05 -12.50
N THR A 68 -1.89 -13.83 -12.47
CA THR A 68 -3.10 -13.53 -13.22
C THR A 68 -3.90 -12.43 -12.52
N ALA A 69 -4.85 -11.81 -13.22
CA ALA A 69 -5.71 -10.77 -12.65
C ALA A 69 -6.49 -11.27 -11.42
N GLU A 70 -7.09 -12.47 -11.49
CA GLU A 70 -7.83 -13.05 -10.35
C GLU A 70 -6.92 -13.36 -9.16
N GLU A 71 -5.71 -13.85 -9.41
CA GLU A 71 -4.71 -14.06 -8.36
C GLU A 71 -4.30 -12.75 -7.70
N ALA A 72 -4.11 -11.69 -8.50
CA ALA A 72 -3.74 -10.37 -7.99
C ALA A 72 -4.85 -9.73 -7.15
N GLU A 73 -6.12 -9.78 -7.60
CA GLU A 73 -7.27 -9.30 -6.83
C GLU A 73 -7.43 -10.04 -5.50
N THR A 74 -7.26 -11.36 -5.54
CA THR A 74 -7.31 -12.20 -4.33
C THR A 74 -6.17 -11.85 -3.38
N LEU A 75 -4.95 -11.73 -3.90
CA LEU A 75 -3.77 -11.39 -3.12
C LEU A 75 -3.85 -9.97 -2.55
N GLU A 76 -4.35 -8.98 -3.31
CA GLU A 76 -4.57 -7.61 -2.82
C GLU A 76 -5.51 -7.61 -1.62
N SER A 77 -6.61 -8.34 -1.71
CA SER A 77 -7.56 -8.47 -0.60
C SER A 77 -6.94 -9.16 0.61
N ILE A 78 -6.06 -10.14 0.41
CA ILE A 78 -5.32 -10.78 1.51
C ILE A 78 -4.32 -9.80 2.13
N CYS A 79 -3.55 -9.08 1.33
CA CYS A 79 -2.60 -8.07 1.82
C CYS A 79 -3.32 -6.98 2.63
N ASP A 80 -4.48 -6.53 2.16
CA ASP A 80 -5.33 -5.58 2.88
C ASP A 80 -5.89 -6.16 4.20
N CYS A 81 -6.14 -7.46 4.26
CA CYS A 81 -6.48 -8.13 5.52
C CYS A 81 -5.32 -8.16 6.52
N LEU A 82 -4.09 -8.34 6.04
CA LEU A 82 -2.91 -8.47 6.90
C LEU A 82 -2.40 -7.13 7.42
N ILE A 83 -2.40 -6.10 6.58
CA ILE A 83 -1.98 -4.72 6.92
C ILE A 83 -3.02 -3.77 6.31
N PRO A 84 -4.14 -3.52 7.02
CA PRO A 84 -5.21 -2.68 6.52
C PRO A 84 -4.86 -1.20 6.54
N SER A 85 -5.50 -0.42 5.66
CA SER A 85 -5.63 1.02 5.86
C SER A 85 -6.67 1.30 6.93
N ASP A 86 -6.32 2.14 7.90
CA ASP A 86 -7.20 2.55 8.99
C ASP A 86 -7.02 4.04 9.34
N GLU A 87 -7.57 4.47 10.46
CA GLU A 87 -7.43 5.84 10.97
C GLU A 87 -5.98 6.24 11.30
N ASN A 88 -5.08 5.28 11.46
CA ASN A 88 -3.67 5.52 11.77
C ASN A 88 -2.82 5.67 10.51
N GLY A 89 -3.32 5.27 9.35
CA GLY A 89 -2.61 5.47 8.10
C GLY A 89 -2.93 4.47 6.99
N PRO A 90 -2.18 4.56 5.88
CA PRO A 90 -2.29 3.66 4.74
C PRO A 90 -1.83 2.24 5.09
N GLY A 91 -2.27 1.26 4.31
CA GLY A 91 -1.94 -0.15 4.48
C GLY A 91 -1.13 -0.76 3.33
N ALA A 92 -1.12 -2.10 3.27
CA ALA A 92 -0.39 -2.85 2.24
C ALA A 92 -0.91 -2.57 0.81
N LYS A 93 -2.18 -2.21 0.68
CA LYS A 93 -2.78 -1.87 -0.61
C LYS A 93 -2.20 -0.57 -1.17
N GLU A 94 -2.15 0.48 -0.37
CA GLU A 94 -1.57 1.78 -0.74
C GLU A 94 -0.06 1.67 -0.94
N ALA A 95 0.61 0.81 -0.18
CA ALA A 95 2.02 0.46 -0.38
C ALA A 95 2.26 -0.36 -1.66
N ARG A 96 1.21 -0.85 -2.34
CA ARG A 96 1.31 -1.73 -3.51
C ARG A 96 2.11 -3.02 -3.23
N ALA A 97 1.91 -3.63 -2.07
CA ALA A 97 2.61 -4.85 -1.69
C ALA A 97 2.45 -5.99 -2.71
N VAL A 98 1.30 -6.06 -3.39
CA VAL A 98 1.06 -7.06 -4.47
C VAL A 98 2.03 -6.91 -5.62
N HIS A 99 2.41 -5.69 -6.02
CA HIS A 99 3.38 -5.47 -7.12
C HIS A 99 4.79 -5.94 -6.73
N TYR A 100 5.18 -5.74 -5.48
CA TYR A 100 6.42 -6.33 -4.96
C TYR A 100 6.38 -7.85 -5.04
N ILE A 101 5.28 -8.46 -4.59
CA ILE A 101 5.12 -9.92 -4.59
C ILE A 101 5.14 -10.45 -6.03
N ASP A 102 4.42 -9.81 -6.95
CA ASP A 102 4.36 -10.18 -8.36
C ASP A 102 5.75 -10.19 -9.01
N ARG A 103 6.51 -9.12 -8.87
CA ARG A 103 7.90 -9.01 -9.35
C ARG A 103 8.83 -10.02 -8.68
N SER A 104 8.65 -10.24 -7.38
CA SER A 104 9.42 -11.21 -6.61
C SER A 104 9.18 -12.63 -7.11
N LEU A 105 7.91 -12.99 -7.41
CA LEU A 105 7.54 -14.28 -7.99
C LEU A 105 8.02 -14.47 -9.44
N ALA A 106 8.23 -13.39 -10.18
CA ALA A 106 8.85 -13.44 -11.51
C ALA A 106 10.39 -13.60 -11.44
N SER A 107 11.00 -13.30 -10.31
CA SER A 107 12.47 -13.22 -10.17
C SER A 107 13.02 -14.08 -9.03
N ASN A 108 13.24 -13.49 -7.85
CA ASN A 108 13.98 -14.10 -6.75
C ASN A 108 13.21 -15.22 -6.05
N ASN A 109 11.89 -15.15 -6.01
CA ASN A 109 10.98 -16.09 -5.35
C ASN A 109 10.18 -16.94 -6.35
N LYS A 110 10.69 -17.13 -7.57
CA LYS A 110 10.02 -17.92 -8.62
C LYS A 110 9.62 -19.33 -8.18
N ASP A 111 10.36 -19.93 -7.27
CA ASP A 111 10.07 -21.26 -6.74
C ASP A 111 8.77 -21.27 -5.88
N ALA A 112 8.39 -20.12 -5.33
CA ALA A 112 7.13 -19.98 -4.61
C ALA A 112 5.91 -19.78 -5.53
N ARG A 113 6.10 -19.47 -6.83
CA ARG A 113 5.02 -19.17 -7.78
C ARG A 113 3.94 -20.26 -7.82
N HIS A 114 4.38 -21.52 -7.84
CA HIS A 114 3.45 -22.66 -7.83
C HIS A 114 2.59 -22.70 -6.56
N ASN A 115 3.18 -22.46 -5.40
CA ASN A 115 2.47 -22.41 -4.13
C ASN A 115 1.42 -21.29 -4.11
N TYR A 116 1.74 -20.13 -4.67
CA TYR A 116 0.78 -19.02 -4.82
C TYR A 116 -0.39 -19.41 -5.71
N MET A 117 -0.13 -19.95 -6.91
CA MET A 117 -1.15 -20.37 -7.86
C MET A 117 -2.14 -21.36 -7.23
N VAL A 118 -1.61 -22.41 -6.63
CA VAL A 118 -2.44 -23.48 -6.04
C VAL A 118 -3.22 -22.98 -4.83
N SER A 119 -2.58 -22.22 -3.96
CA SER A 119 -3.21 -21.81 -2.70
C SER A 119 -4.22 -20.67 -2.88
N LEU A 120 -3.97 -19.71 -3.77
CA LEU A 120 -4.95 -18.66 -4.08
C LEU A 120 -6.21 -19.27 -4.74
N ALA A 121 -6.03 -20.22 -5.65
CA ALA A 121 -7.14 -20.97 -6.23
C ALA A 121 -7.92 -21.75 -5.15
N ALA A 122 -7.22 -22.43 -4.24
CA ALA A 122 -7.85 -23.17 -3.13
C ALA A 122 -8.64 -22.26 -2.18
N ILE A 123 -8.12 -21.07 -1.87
CA ILE A 123 -8.79 -20.06 -1.06
C ILE A 123 -10.07 -19.57 -1.76
N ASN A 124 -10.01 -19.26 -3.05
CA ASN A 124 -11.18 -18.83 -3.83
C ASN A 124 -12.22 -19.93 -3.92
N ASP A 125 -11.83 -21.18 -4.17
CA ASP A 125 -12.73 -22.30 -4.21
C ASP A 125 -13.42 -22.57 -2.87
N TYR A 126 -12.67 -22.49 -1.78
CA TYR A 126 -13.23 -22.60 -0.43
C TYR A 126 -14.21 -21.47 -0.13
N SER A 127 -13.87 -20.24 -0.53
CA SER A 127 -14.73 -19.06 -0.39
C SER A 127 -16.04 -19.21 -1.15
N ARG A 128 -15.99 -19.62 -2.43
CA ARG A 128 -17.18 -19.88 -3.25
C ARG A 128 -18.08 -20.97 -2.63
N LYS A 129 -17.48 -22.04 -2.14
CA LYS A 129 -18.23 -23.17 -1.53
C LYS A 129 -18.87 -22.81 -0.20
N THR A 130 -18.23 -21.99 0.61
CA THR A 130 -18.68 -21.71 1.98
C THR A 130 -19.42 -20.37 2.12
N ARG A 131 -19.20 -19.42 1.21
CA ARG A 131 -19.72 -18.05 1.26
C ARG A 131 -20.40 -17.59 -0.03
N GLY A 132 -20.37 -18.39 -1.10
CA GLY A 132 -21.05 -18.11 -2.37
C GLY A 132 -20.33 -17.17 -3.33
N ALA A 133 -19.16 -16.62 -2.97
CA ALA A 133 -18.40 -15.69 -3.78
C ALA A 133 -16.88 -15.94 -3.64
N PRO A 134 -16.05 -15.49 -4.60
CA PRO A 134 -14.60 -15.55 -4.47
C PRO A 134 -14.13 -14.67 -3.32
N PHE A 135 -12.96 -14.97 -2.77
CA PHE A 135 -12.41 -14.32 -1.57
C PHE A 135 -12.41 -12.79 -1.63
N TYR A 136 -11.96 -12.22 -2.74
CA TYR A 136 -11.84 -10.76 -2.93
C TYR A 136 -13.19 -10.01 -3.00
N GLN A 137 -14.31 -10.73 -3.14
CA GLN A 137 -15.66 -10.15 -3.12
C GLN A 137 -16.36 -10.29 -1.77
N LEU A 138 -15.74 -10.96 -0.81
CA LEU A 138 -16.32 -11.15 0.51
C LEU A 138 -16.18 -9.91 1.37
N ILE A 139 -17.08 -9.75 2.36
CA ILE A 139 -16.91 -8.76 3.42
C ILE A 139 -15.74 -9.14 4.33
N ARG A 140 -15.15 -8.16 5.00
CA ARG A 140 -13.95 -8.30 5.83
C ARG A 140 -14.02 -9.46 6.83
N ASP A 141 -15.09 -9.53 7.61
CA ASP A 141 -15.26 -10.59 8.63
C ASP A 141 -15.17 -12.01 8.04
N HIS A 142 -15.69 -12.19 6.82
CA HIS A 142 -15.61 -13.48 6.13
C HIS A 142 -14.19 -13.74 5.62
N GLN A 143 -13.51 -12.73 5.10
CA GLN A 143 -12.11 -12.81 4.66
C GLN A 143 -11.21 -13.20 5.83
N ASP A 144 -11.31 -12.51 6.96
CA ASP A 144 -10.54 -12.79 8.17
C ASP A 144 -10.79 -14.19 8.71
N SER A 145 -12.07 -14.62 8.74
CA SER A 145 -12.45 -15.99 9.15
C SER A 145 -11.79 -17.05 8.25
N ILE A 146 -11.72 -16.83 6.94
CA ILE A 146 -11.09 -17.76 6.00
C ILE A 146 -9.57 -17.76 6.17
N LEU A 147 -8.93 -16.59 6.35
CA LEU A 147 -7.49 -16.50 6.58
C LEU A 147 -7.06 -17.18 7.89
N LEU A 148 -7.83 -17.03 8.96
CA LEU A 148 -7.64 -17.83 10.19
C LEU A 148 -7.80 -19.33 9.93
N GLY A 149 -8.71 -19.72 9.03
CA GLY A 149 -8.87 -21.08 8.57
C GLY A 149 -7.65 -21.60 7.80
N VAL A 150 -7.06 -20.77 6.93
CA VAL A 150 -5.81 -21.08 6.22
C VAL A 150 -4.67 -21.27 7.21
N GLN A 151 -4.48 -20.34 8.15
CA GLN A 151 -3.46 -20.42 9.19
C GLN A 151 -3.59 -21.70 10.04
N ALA A 152 -4.82 -22.11 10.34
CA ALA A 152 -5.12 -23.31 11.11
C ALA A 152 -5.13 -24.61 10.28
N ASN A 153 -4.73 -24.61 9.00
CA ASN A 153 -4.78 -25.74 8.08
C ASN A 153 -6.21 -26.32 7.86
N LYS A 154 -7.24 -25.49 8.01
CA LYS A 154 -8.65 -25.90 7.81
C LYS A 154 -9.14 -25.71 6.37
N VAL A 155 -8.43 -24.91 5.56
CA VAL A 155 -8.71 -24.73 4.14
C VAL A 155 -7.89 -25.77 3.36
N PRO A 156 -8.56 -26.73 2.69
CA PRO A 156 -7.85 -27.77 1.95
C PRO A 156 -7.26 -27.22 0.65
N GLY A 157 -6.19 -27.85 0.17
CA GLY A 157 -5.60 -27.54 -1.13
C GLY A 157 -4.51 -26.48 -1.12
N CYS A 158 -4.19 -25.85 0.02
CA CYS A 158 -3.06 -24.94 0.11
C CYS A 158 -1.72 -25.70 0.10
N ALA A 159 -0.73 -25.17 -0.62
CA ALA A 159 0.60 -25.75 -0.77
C ALA A 159 1.69 -24.85 -0.13
N PRO A 160 2.69 -25.42 0.56
CA PRO A 160 2.85 -26.84 0.93
C PRO A 160 1.88 -27.26 2.06
N SER A 161 1.32 -26.30 2.80
CA SER A 161 0.23 -26.43 3.77
C SER A 161 -0.39 -25.05 4.00
N GLY A 162 -1.59 -24.98 4.60
CA GLY A 162 -2.26 -23.71 4.87
C GLY A 162 -1.43 -22.81 5.77
N SER A 163 -0.90 -23.32 6.89
CA SER A 163 -0.10 -22.53 7.83
C SER A 163 1.22 -22.06 7.21
N ALA A 164 1.88 -22.91 6.41
CA ALA A 164 3.12 -22.53 5.74
C ALA A 164 2.86 -21.44 4.68
N PHE A 165 1.78 -21.58 3.90
CA PHE A 165 1.38 -20.58 2.93
C PHE A 165 0.99 -19.26 3.59
N PHE A 166 0.22 -19.28 4.69
CA PHE A 166 -0.14 -18.10 5.45
C PHE A 166 1.10 -17.35 5.97
N ASN A 167 2.08 -18.06 6.50
CA ASN A 167 3.33 -17.46 6.97
C ASN A 167 4.12 -16.82 5.80
N MET A 168 4.17 -17.47 4.65
CA MET A 168 4.80 -16.94 3.46
C MET A 168 4.09 -15.68 2.96
N LEU A 169 2.75 -15.68 2.88
CA LEU A 169 1.92 -14.53 2.54
C LEU A 169 2.21 -13.34 3.47
N ARG A 170 2.17 -13.59 4.78
CA ARG A 170 2.43 -12.55 5.79
C ARG A 170 3.81 -11.94 5.63
N ASN A 171 4.84 -12.76 5.46
CA ASN A 171 6.21 -12.28 5.30
C ASN A 171 6.34 -11.45 4.02
N HIS A 172 5.85 -11.95 2.89
CA HIS A 172 5.93 -11.22 1.61
C HIS A 172 5.08 -9.94 1.62
N THR A 173 3.96 -9.92 2.36
CA THR A 173 3.15 -8.69 2.55
C THR A 173 3.94 -7.65 3.35
N ILE A 174 4.62 -8.05 4.43
CA ILE A 174 5.50 -7.18 5.22
C ILE A 174 6.64 -6.67 4.33
N ASP A 175 7.32 -7.58 3.62
CA ASP A 175 8.40 -7.20 2.72
C ASP A 175 7.94 -6.17 1.68
N GLY A 176 6.80 -6.43 1.02
CA GLY A 176 6.25 -5.51 0.01
C GLY A 176 5.77 -4.18 0.56
N THR A 177 5.30 -4.16 1.81
CA THR A 177 4.85 -2.92 2.46
C THR A 177 6.01 -2.03 2.90
N PHE A 178 7.11 -2.63 3.37
CA PHE A 178 8.22 -1.90 4.02
C PHE A 178 9.55 -1.96 3.26
N CYS A 179 9.60 -2.59 2.09
CA CYS A 179 10.82 -2.63 1.27
C CYS A 179 11.24 -1.23 0.78
N ASP A 180 12.43 -1.15 0.21
CA ASP A 180 12.80 0.01 -0.59
C ASP A 180 11.86 0.12 -1.81
N PRO A 181 11.29 1.29 -2.12
CA PRO A 181 10.37 1.49 -3.25
C PRO A 181 10.91 1.01 -4.61
N TYR A 182 12.22 0.93 -4.76
CA TYR A 182 12.88 0.39 -5.95
C TYR A 182 12.38 -1.02 -6.32
N TYR A 183 11.98 -1.83 -5.34
CA TYR A 183 11.50 -3.20 -5.55
C TYR A 183 10.03 -3.30 -5.94
N GLY A 184 9.31 -2.19 -6.06
CA GLY A 184 7.94 -2.12 -6.57
C GLY A 184 6.84 -2.11 -5.50
N GLY A 185 7.20 -2.25 -4.23
CA GLY A 185 6.34 -2.02 -3.07
C GLY A 185 6.60 -0.67 -2.42
N ASN A 186 6.07 -0.46 -1.20
CA ASN A 186 6.27 0.75 -0.40
C ASN A 186 6.15 2.06 -1.21
N GLN A 187 5.13 2.10 -2.08
CA GLN A 187 4.93 3.23 -2.98
C GLN A 187 4.82 4.54 -2.20
N ASN A 188 5.50 5.58 -2.71
CA ASN A 188 5.54 6.90 -2.06
C ASN A 188 6.01 6.84 -0.60
N PHE A 189 6.79 5.83 -0.24
CA PHE A 189 7.35 5.62 1.11
C PHE A 189 6.31 5.43 2.22
N VAL A 190 5.05 5.09 1.87
CA VAL A 190 3.96 4.97 2.84
C VAL A 190 4.26 3.98 3.96
N GLY A 191 4.92 2.86 3.67
CA GLY A 191 5.33 1.89 4.69
C GLY A 191 6.42 2.43 5.61
N TRP A 192 7.37 3.20 5.08
CA TRP A 192 8.41 3.83 5.89
C TRP A 192 7.85 4.91 6.80
N ASP A 193 6.86 5.68 6.33
CA ASP A 193 6.17 6.68 7.14
C ASP A 193 5.40 6.04 8.30
N MET A 194 4.74 4.89 8.07
CA MET A 194 4.05 4.13 9.13
C MET A 194 4.98 3.75 10.28
N ILE A 195 6.23 3.38 9.98
CA ILE A 195 7.22 2.97 10.99
C ILE A 195 8.19 4.09 11.35
N ARG A 196 7.99 5.31 10.84
CA ARG A 196 8.87 6.47 11.02
C ARG A 196 10.32 6.15 10.66
N TYR A 197 10.52 5.41 9.57
CA TYR A 197 11.85 5.12 9.07
C TYR A 197 12.45 6.39 8.43
N PRO A 198 13.63 6.85 8.88
CA PRO A 198 14.16 8.15 8.43
C PRO A 198 14.71 8.14 7.00
N GLY A 199 14.62 7.01 6.28
CA GLY A 199 15.18 6.85 4.94
C GLY A 199 16.67 6.53 4.96
N ILE A 200 17.24 6.40 3.75
CA ILE A 200 18.66 6.06 3.57
C ILE A 200 19.53 7.28 3.88
N ARG A 201 20.50 7.12 4.77
CA ARG A 201 21.49 8.15 5.13
C ARG A 201 22.88 7.59 4.95
N LEU A 202 23.72 8.29 4.20
CA LEU A 202 25.11 7.89 3.92
C LEU A 202 26.10 8.39 4.96
N SER A 203 25.70 9.35 5.76
CA SER A 203 26.48 9.93 6.86
C SER A 203 25.54 10.30 8.00
N ALA A 204 26.06 10.33 9.21
CA ALA A 204 25.38 10.81 10.39
C ALA A 204 26.20 11.94 11.02
N SER A 205 25.53 13.00 11.44
CA SER A 205 26.14 14.09 12.23
C SER A 205 26.08 13.77 13.73
N GLU A 206 26.78 14.54 14.56
CA GLU A 206 26.69 14.40 16.02
C GLU A 206 25.25 14.60 16.53
N THR A 207 24.49 15.49 15.88
CA THR A 207 23.08 15.74 16.22
C THR A 207 22.18 14.56 15.84
N ASP A 208 22.48 13.84 14.76
CA ASP A 208 21.70 12.69 14.31
C ASP A 208 21.84 11.47 15.27
N VAL A 209 22.98 11.37 15.93
CA VAL A 209 23.28 10.26 16.86
C VAL A 209 23.08 10.64 18.33
N ALA A 210 22.64 11.86 18.62
CA ALA A 210 22.34 12.28 19.97
C ALA A 210 21.21 11.45 20.58
N GLN A 211 21.29 11.19 21.89
CA GLN A 211 20.25 10.46 22.58
C GLN A 211 18.91 11.19 22.48
N GLY A 212 17.87 10.49 21.96
CA GLY A 212 16.54 11.06 21.74
C GLY A 212 16.41 11.89 20.47
N ALA A 213 17.38 11.86 19.55
CA ALA A 213 17.25 12.50 18.25
C ALA A 213 16.13 11.82 17.45
N GLU A 214 15.19 12.62 16.96
CA GLU A 214 14.20 12.20 15.99
C GLU A 214 14.67 12.66 14.61
N LEU A 215 14.80 11.70 13.68
CA LEU A 215 15.25 11.98 12.32
C LEU A 215 14.04 12.12 11.40
N GLU A 216 13.91 13.27 10.76
CA GLU A 216 12.88 13.48 9.76
C GLU A 216 13.07 12.54 8.55
N PRO A 217 12.00 11.92 8.03
CA PRO A 217 12.06 11.10 6.83
C PRO A 217 12.58 11.89 5.63
N ASN A 218 13.55 11.34 4.91
CA ASN A 218 14.10 11.97 3.71
C ASN A 218 13.52 11.42 2.40
N HIS A 219 12.70 10.38 2.46
CA HIS A 219 12.06 9.73 1.32
C HIS A 219 13.04 9.43 0.17
N GLN A 220 14.22 8.96 0.52
CA GLN A 220 15.25 8.56 -0.45
C GLN A 220 15.45 7.05 -0.43
N SER A 221 15.35 6.44 -1.61
CA SER A 221 15.78 5.07 -1.85
C SER A 221 17.31 4.98 -1.82
N ALA A 222 17.83 3.81 -1.48
CA ALA A 222 19.26 3.53 -1.66
C ALA A 222 19.69 3.71 -3.12
N TYR A 223 18.80 3.45 -4.05
CA TYR A 223 19.06 3.53 -5.50
C TYR A 223 18.95 4.94 -6.08
N ASP A 224 18.41 5.90 -5.34
CA ASP A 224 18.47 7.33 -5.70
C ASP A 224 19.86 7.89 -5.51
N ASN A 225 20.72 7.20 -4.75
CA ASN A 225 22.08 7.64 -4.52
C ASN A 225 23.02 7.17 -5.64
N GLU A 226 23.77 8.10 -6.23
CA GLU A 226 24.70 7.83 -7.32
C GLU A 226 25.74 6.74 -6.98
N THR A 227 26.16 6.64 -5.72
CA THR A 227 27.15 5.66 -5.29
C THR A 227 26.65 4.24 -5.51
N TYR A 228 25.41 3.95 -5.12
CA TYR A 228 24.82 2.62 -5.31
C TYR A 228 24.42 2.36 -6.77
N THR A 229 23.93 3.38 -7.47
CA THR A 229 23.60 3.28 -8.89
C THR A 229 24.82 2.99 -9.75
N LYS A 230 25.96 3.64 -9.47
CA LYS A 230 27.23 3.37 -10.14
C LYS A 230 27.76 1.97 -9.84
N MET A 231 27.66 1.49 -8.59
CA MET A 231 28.05 0.11 -8.24
C MET A 231 27.19 -0.93 -8.96
N ALA A 232 25.88 -0.76 -9.01
CA ALA A 232 24.99 -1.67 -9.72
C ALA A 232 25.29 -1.72 -11.22
N ASN A 233 25.58 -0.59 -11.84
CA ASN A 233 25.98 -0.52 -13.25
C ASN A 233 27.34 -1.19 -13.49
N ASN A 234 28.33 -0.99 -12.62
CA ASN A 234 29.64 -1.63 -12.71
C ASN A 234 29.56 -3.16 -12.55
N MET A 235 28.71 -3.67 -11.65
CA MET A 235 28.46 -5.10 -11.51
C MET A 235 27.79 -5.70 -12.76
N ARG A 236 26.86 -4.98 -13.39
CA ARG A 236 26.23 -5.40 -14.65
C ARG A 236 27.23 -5.43 -15.81
N MET A 237 28.13 -4.46 -15.90
CA MET A 237 29.19 -4.42 -16.92
C MET A 237 30.22 -5.53 -16.71
N SER A 238 30.62 -5.80 -15.47
CA SER A 238 31.57 -6.89 -15.12
C SER A 238 30.99 -8.27 -15.48
N ASN A 239 29.70 -8.50 -15.25
CA ASN A 239 29.05 -9.78 -15.62
C ASN A 239 28.83 -9.95 -17.13
N ARG A 240 28.80 -8.88 -17.92
CA ARG A 240 28.76 -8.98 -19.39
C ARG A 240 30.10 -9.27 -20.02
N GLY A 241 31.18 -8.70 -19.48
CA GLY A 241 32.53 -8.92 -20.00
C GLY A 241 33.11 -10.34 -19.78
N GLY A 242 32.48 -11.15 -18.91
CA GLY A 242 32.91 -12.54 -18.67
C GLY A 242 32.28 -13.59 -19.58
N ARG A 243 31.37 -13.21 -20.48
CA ARG A 243 30.71 -14.17 -21.41
C ARG A 243 31.23 -14.16 -22.83
N ASP A 244 32.08 -13.20 -23.18
CA ASP A 244 32.61 -13.07 -24.55
C ASP A 244 34.01 -13.70 -24.72
N ASN A 245 34.52 -14.38 -23.70
CA ASN A 245 35.83 -15.05 -23.72
C ASN A 245 35.77 -16.55 -23.31
N ALA A 246 34.67 -17.26 -23.64
CA ALA A 246 34.62 -18.72 -23.46
C ALA A 246 34.17 -19.41 -24.74
#